data_a12c00b26534662de2e35fc1db50e002
#
_entry.id   a12c00b26534662de2e35fc1db50e002
#
_cell.length_a   1.000
_cell.length_b   1.000
_cell.length_c   1.000
_cell.angle_alpha   90.00
_cell.angle_beta   90.00
_cell.angle_gamma   90.00
#
_symmetry.space_group_name_H-M   'P 1'
#
loop_
_entity.id
_entity.type
_entity.pdbx_description
1 polymer ?
#
loop_
_entity_poly.entity_id
_entity_poly.type
_entity_poly.pdbx_seq_one_letter_code
_entity_poly.pdbx_strand_id
1 'polypeptide(L)'
;LLSIHQNSLPQAKSVRGAQAFYNTAEGAEQMAAAIQETLNLAANGETPKAHKAIDSSVYLMKHIDCAGVLIECGFLSNGEDLARLQEGAYQKALVTAIAAGFLQNYSLN
;
A
#
# COMPACT_ATOMS: atom_id res chain seq x y z
N LEU A 1 11.68 4.76 -3.11
CA LEU A 1 10.53 5.34 -3.80
C LEU A 1 9.22 4.82 -3.21
N LEU A 2 8.28 5.72 -2.92
CA LEU A 2 6.91 5.37 -2.56
C LEU A 2 5.98 5.85 -3.66
N SER A 3 5.20 4.92 -4.22
CA SER A 3 4.22 5.22 -5.27
C SER A 3 2.82 4.93 -4.71
N ILE A 4 1.95 5.94 -4.66
CA ILE A 4 0.66 5.85 -3.99
C ILE A 4 -0.45 5.87 -5.03
N HIS A 5 -1.29 4.83 -5.01
CA HIS A 5 -2.34 4.61 -6.00
C HIS A 5 -3.66 4.20 -5.38
N GLN A 6 -4.71 4.25 -6.17
CA GLN A 6 -5.97 3.58 -5.90
C GLN A 6 -6.22 2.57 -7.03
N ASN A 7 -6.80 1.45 -6.67
CA ASN A 7 -7.06 0.36 -7.61
C ASN A 7 -8.53 0.35 -8.04
N SER A 8 -8.84 -0.44 -9.04
CA SER A 8 -10.22 -0.68 -9.46
C SER A 8 -10.31 -2.06 -10.05
N LEU A 9 -11.31 -2.82 -9.60
CA LEU A 9 -11.56 -4.18 -10.07
C LEU A 9 -13.07 -4.35 -10.25
N PRO A 10 -13.66 -3.79 -11.34
CA PRO A 10 -15.11 -3.75 -11.52
C PRO A 10 -15.77 -5.12 -11.57
N GLN A 11 -15.02 -6.15 -12.00
CA GLN A 11 -15.51 -7.52 -12.09
C GLN A 11 -15.52 -8.23 -10.72
N ALA A 12 -14.95 -7.62 -9.68
CA ALA A 12 -14.91 -8.19 -8.34
C ALA A 12 -15.07 -7.08 -7.30
N LYS A 13 -16.28 -6.50 -7.24
CA LYS A 13 -16.57 -5.31 -6.42
C LYS A 13 -16.46 -5.56 -4.91
N SER A 14 -16.42 -6.79 -4.47
CA SER A 14 -16.22 -7.12 -3.06
C SER A 14 -14.77 -7.02 -2.61
N VAL A 15 -13.83 -6.94 -3.56
CA VAL A 15 -12.40 -6.81 -3.22
C VAL A 15 -12.13 -5.41 -2.67
N ARG A 16 -11.49 -5.35 -1.50
CA ARG A 16 -11.24 -4.10 -0.78
C ARG A 16 -9.95 -4.17 0.03
N GLY A 17 -9.55 -3.01 0.54
CA GLY A 17 -8.44 -2.90 1.49
C GLY A 17 -7.18 -2.31 0.88
N ALA A 18 -6.24 -1.96 1.75
CA ALA A 18 -4.97 -1.34 1.41
C ALA A 18 -3.85 -2.38 1.39
N GLN A 19 -2.97 -2.30 0.40
CA GLN A 19 -1.91 -3.30 0.23
C GLN A 19 -0.63 -2.68 -0.32
N ALA A 20 0.51 -3.16 0.16
CA ALA A 20 1.83 -2.72 -0.25
C ALA A 20 2.50 -3.78 -1.13
N PHE A 21 3.12 -3.33 -2.22
CA PHE A 21 3.81 -4.17 -3.20
C PHE A 21 5.26 -3.67 -3.35
N TYR A 22 6.23 -4.57 -3.34
CA TYR A 22 7.65 -4.23 -3.37
C TYR A 22 8.32 -4.67 -4.67
N ASN A 23 9.34 -3.89 -5.09
CA ASN A 23 10.17 -4.28 -6.23
C ASN A 23 11.30 -5.21 -5.77
N THR A 24 12.18 -5.58 -6.70
CA THR A 24 13.26 -6.55 -6.43
C THR A 24 14.50 -5.93 -5.79
N ALA A 25 14.53 -4.62 -5.58
CA ALA A 25 15.68 -3.95 -5.00
C ALA A 25 15.87 -4.31 -3.53
N GLU A 26 17.11 -4.32 -3.09
CA GLU A 26 17.46 -4.62 -1.70
C GLU A 26 16.74 -3.65 -0.75
N GLY A 27 16.12 -4.18 0.29
CA GLY A 27 15.40 -3.42 1.31
C GLY A 27 13.94 -3.14 0.98
N ALA A 28 13.50 -3.41 -0.26
CA ALA A 28 12.12 -3.11 -0.67
C ALA A 28 11.10 -3.97 0.08
N GLU A 29 11.36 -5.26 0.23
CA GLU A 29 10.43 -6.16 0.92
C GLU A 29 10.26 -5.77 2.38
N GLN A 30 11.36 -5.45 3.08
CA GLN A 30 11.30 -5.04 4.48
C GLN A 30 10.51 -3.74 4.64
N MET A 31 10.68 -2.80 3.73
CA MET A 31 9.92 -1.55 3.71
C MET A 31 8.42 -1.83 3.51
N ALA A 32 8.09 -2.69 2.54
CA ALA A 32 6.70 -3.05 2.28
C ALA A 32 6.06 -3.76 3.46
N ALA A 33 6.80 -4.65 4.13
CA ALA A 33 6.31 -5.36 5.31
C ALA A 33 5.97 -4.39 6.44
N ALA A 34 6.83 -3.42 6.72
CA ALA A 34 6.60 -2.42 7.76
C ALA A 34 5.39 -1.54 7.43
N ILE A 35 5.28 -1.10 6.17
CA ILE A 35 4.14 -0.28 5.73
C ILE A 35 2.85 -1.10 5.76
N GLN A 36 2.89 -2.37 5.34
CA GLN A 36 1.71 -3.22 5.37
C GLN A 36 1.17 -3.42 6.79
N GLU A 37 2.06 -3.56 7.76
CA GLU A 37 1.67 -3.70 9.15
C GLU A 37 0.89 -2.48 9.64
N THR A 38 1.38 -1.27 9.37
CA THR A 38 0.69 -0.04 9.76
C THR A 38 -0.57 0.19 8.96
N LEU A 39 -0.60 -0.18 7.67
CA LEU A 39 -1.81 -0.13 6.86
C LEU A 39 -2.89 -1.06 7.39
N ASN A 40 -2.53 -2.26 7.82
CA ASN A 40 -3.49 -3.20 8.36
C ASN A 40 -4.17 -2.64 9.62
N LEU A 41 -3.40 -1.98 10.47
CA LEU A 41 -3.95 -1.35 11.68
C LEU A 41 -4.86 -0.17 11.35
N ALA A 42 -4.49 0.63 10.35
CA ALA A 42 -5.22 1.87 10.04
C ALA A 42 -6.41 1.66 9.10
N ALA A 43 -6.37 0.66 8.21
CA ALA A 43 -7.28 0.59 7.08
C ALA A 43 -7.98 -0.75 6.88
N ASN A 44 -7.38 -1.87 7.31
CA ASN A 44 -7.89 -3.18 6.91
C ASN A 44 -8.73 -3.90 7.97
N GLY A 45 -8.75 -3.39 9.19
CA GLY A 45 -9.61 -3.91 10.27
C GLY A 45 -9.42 -5.41 10.51
N GLU A 46 -10.48 -6.17 10.35
CA GLU A 46 -10.48 -7.62 10.60
C GLU A 46 -9.98 -8.43 9.40
N THR A 47 -9.65 -7.77 8.28
CA THR A 47 -9.20 -8.42 7.07
C THR A 47 -7.81 -7.92 6.66
N PRO A 48 -6.77 -8.23 7.47
CA PRO A 48 -5.40 -7.81 7.15
C PRO A 48 -4.94 -8.42 5.83
N LYS A 49 -4.07 -7.68 5.13
CA LYS A 49 -3.46 -8.14 3.88
C LYS A 49 -1.98 -8.37 4.07
N ALA A 50 -1.40 -9.22 3.22
CA ALA A 50 0.03 -9.47 3.17
C ALA A 50 0.69 -8.52 2.17
N HIS A 51 1.92 -8.09 2.47
CA HIS A 51 2.74 -7.43 1.46
C HIS A 51 3.11 -8.42 0.36
N LYS A 52 3.24 -7.95 -0.88
CA LYS A 52 3.48 -8.81 -2.03
C LYS A 52 4.53 -8.21 -2.96
N ALA A 53 5.21 -9.09 -3.72
CA ALA A 53 6.04 -8.64 -4.82
C ALA A 53 5.18 -7.96 -5.89
N ILE A 54 5.68 -6.85 -6.44
CA ILE A 54 4.98 -6.14 -7.52
C ILE A 54 4.99 -6.98 -8.80
N ASP A 55 3.92 -6.85 -9.58
CA ASP A 55 3.86 -7.49 -10.89
C ASP A 55 4.95 -6.89 -11.80
N SER A 56 5.65 -7.76 -12.52
CA SER A 56 6.73 -7.36 -13.43
C SER A 56 6.26 -6.46 -14.58
N SER A 57 4.95 -6.39 -14.83
CA SER A 57 4.37 -5.50 -15.84
C SER A 57 4.36 -4.03 -15.41
N VAL A 58 4.57 -3.72 -14.13
CA VAL A 58 4.61 -2.35 -13.64
C VAL A 58 5.98 -1.74 -13.95
N TYR A 59 6.03 -1.00 -15.06
CA TYR A 59 7.28 -0.52 -15.66
C TYR A 59 8.14 0.29 -14.69
N LEU A 60 7.57 1.28 -14.01
CA LEU A 60 8.31 2.15 -13.11
C LEU A 60 9.04 1.35 -12.04
N MET A 61 8.33 0.44 -11.38
CA MET A 61 8.88 -0.33 -10.26
C MET A 61 9.97 -1.31 -10.71
N LYS A 62 9.90 -1.77 -11.96
CA LYS A 62 10.88 -2.69 -12.51
C LYS A 62 12.18 -2.01 -12.91
N HIS A 63 12.10 -0.72 -13.30
CA HIS A 63 13.21 -0.01 -13.93
C HIS A 63 13.90 1.02 -13.04
N ILE A 64 13.50 1.15 -11.77
CA ILE A 64 14.22 2.02 -10.82
C ILE A 64 15.33 1.24 -10.11
N ASP A 65 16.38 1.97 -9.72
CA ASP A 65 17.57 1.37 -9.09
C ASP A 65 17.50 1.35 -7.56
N CYS A 66 16.45 1.89 -6.98
CA CYS A 66 16.28 1.95 -5.53
C CYS A 66 15.14 1.07 -5.06
N ALA A 67 15.10 0.79 -3.76
CA ALA A 67 13.95 0.13 -3.15
C ALA A 67 12.68 0.94 -3.43
N GLY A 68 11.65 0.25 -3.91
CA GLY A 68 10.37 0.86 -4.23
C GLY A 68 9.21 0.07 -3.67
N VAL A 69 8.23 0.80 -3.13
CA VAL A 69 6.98 0.22 -2.66
C VAL A 69 5.82 0.98 -3.30
N LEU A 70 4.93 0.24 -3.94
CA LEU A 70 3.68 0.76 -4.48
C LEU A 70 2.57 0.43 -3.48
N ILE A 71 1.84 1.46 -3.04
CA ILE A 71 0.75 1.30 -2.09
C ILE A 71 -0.56 1.50 -2.83
N GLU A 72 -1.39 0.45 -2.86
CA GLU A 72 -2.79 0.53 -3.28
C GLU A 72 -3.61 0.87 -2.05
N CYS A 73 -4.16 2.08 -1.99
CA CYS A 73 -4.88 2.57 -0.81
C CYS A 73 -6.26 1.97 -0.67
N GLY A 74 -6.81 1.41 -1.72
CA GLY A 74 -8.13 0.80 -1.73
C GLY A 74 -8.63 0.62 -3.15
N PHE A 75 -9.85 0.09 -3.28
CA PHE A 75 -10.46 -0.20 -4.56
C PHE A 75 -11.63 0.75 -4.82
N LEU A 76 -11.50 1.58 -5.85
CA LEU A 76 -12.57 2.51 -6.25
C LEU A 76 -13.86 1.78 -6.66
N SER A 77 -13.74 0.52 -7.08
CA SER A 77 -14.86 -0.34 -7.42
C SER A 77 -15.62 -0.88 -6.20
N ASN A 78 -15.06 -0.76 -5.00
CA ASN A 78 -15.71 -1.18 -3.75
C ASN A 78 -16.34 0.04 -3.07
N GLY A 79 -17.65 -0.05 -2.76
CA GLY A 79 -18.39 1.08 -2.21
C GLY A 79 -17.85 1.60 -0.88
N GLU A 80 -17.41 0.71 0.02
CA GLU A 80 -16.85 1.11 1.31
C GLU A 80 -15.50 1.81 1.12
N ASP A 81 -14.62 1.25 0.30
CA ASP A 81 -13.33 1.87 0.02
C ASP A 81 -13.50 3.21 -0.66
N LEU A 82 -14.39 3.31 -1.66
CA LEU A 82 -14.65 4.56 -2.35
C LEU A 82 -15.12 5.64 -1.38
N ALA A 83 -16.07 5.32 -0.51
CA ALA A 83 -16.60 6.27 0.46
C ALA A 83 -15.49 6.76 1.41
N ARG A 84 -14.67 5.84 1.93
CA ARG A 84 -13.59 6.21 2.85
C ARG A 84 -12.49 7.02 2.18
N LEU A 85 -12.12 6.66 0.95
CA LEU A 85 -11.06 7.38 0.22
C LEU A 85 -11.44 8.83 -0.10
N GLN A 86 -12.72 9.18 -0.06
CA GLN A 86 -13.21 10.54 -0.24
C GLN A 86 -13.19 11.37 1.04
N GLU A 87 -12.95 10.74 2.19
CA GLU A 87 -12.95 11.42 3.48
C GLU A 87 -11.55 11.89 3.87
N GLY A 88 -11.42 13.20 4.20
CA GLY A 88 -10.13 13.79 4.57
C GLY A 88 -9.49 13.13 5.78
N ALA A 89 -10.28 12.75 6.78
CA ALA A 89 -9.78 12.07 7.97
C ALA A 89 -9.15 10.70 7.62
N TYR A 90 -9.78 9.96 6.71
CA TYR A 90 -9.27 8.66 6.28
C TYR A 90 -8.00 8.81 5.45
N GLN A 91 -7.95 9.81 4.56
CA GLN A 91 -6.75 10.13 3.79
C GLN A 91 -5.57 10.44 4.70
N LYS A 92 -5.79 11.22 5.76
CA LYS A 92 -4.76 11.53 6.75
C LYS A 92 -4.29 10.28 7.50
N ALA A 93 -5.24 9.40 7.86
CA ALA A 93 -4.90 8.13 8.53
C ALA A 93 -4.03 7.25 7.64
N LEU A 94 -4.32 7.16 6.34
CA LEU A 94 -3.53 6.41 5.38
C LEU A 94 -2.12 6.99 5.25
N VAL A 95 -2.00 8.29 5.08
CA VAL A 95 -0.70 8.97 4.95
C VAL A 95 0.13 8.76 6.21
N THR A 96 -0.49 8.90 7.37
CA THR A 96 0.17 8.67 8.66
C THR A 96 0.68 7.24 8.78
N ALA A 97 -0.14 6.26 8.38
CA ALA A 97 0.24 4.86 8.43
C ALA A 97 1.42 4.56 7.50
N ILE A 98 1.39 5.09 6.28
CA ILE A 98 2.47 4.91 5.31
C ILE A 98 3.76 5.53 5.84
N ALA A 99 3.69 6.75 6.34
CA ALA A 99 4.85 7.45 6.89
C ALA A 99 5.41 6.71 8.12
N ALA A 100 4.55 6.26 9.02
CA ALA A 100 4.96 5.54 10.22
C ALA A 100 5.69 4.23 9.86
N GLY A 101 5.14 3.45 8.94
CA GLY A 101 5.76 2.21 8.48
C GLY A 101 7.11 2.47 7.81
N PHE A 102 7.19 3.47 6.96
CA PHE A 102 8.42 3.87 6.30
C PHE A 102 9.49 4.29 7.31
N LEU A 103 9.13 5.17 8.25
CA LEU A 103 10.08 5.68 9.24
C LEU A 103 10.55 4.59 10.20
N GLN A 104 9.66 3.69 10.59
CA GLN A 104 10.02 2.56 11.46
C GLN A 104 11.09 1.69 10.80
N ASN A 105 10.90 1.37 9.53
CA ASN A 105 11.87 0.58 8.78
C ASN A 105 13.20 1.33 8.59
N TYR A 106 13.11 2.62 8.27
CA TYR A 106 14.29 3.45 8.05
C TYR A 106 15.13 3.62 9.31
N SER A 107 14.48 3.81 10.46
CA SER A 107 15.18 4.04 11.72
C SER A 107 15.92 2.81 12.27
N LEU A 108 15.60 1.62 11.75
CA LEU A 108 16.28 0.38 12.12
C LEU A 108 17.60 0.19 11.35
N ASN A 109 17.85 1.03 10.37
CA ASN A 109 19.06 1.00 9.57
C ASN A 109 20.06 2.05 10.08
#